data_b2f7cb31fd41898d9dee913671336ec9
#
_entry.id   b2f7cb31fd41898d9dee913671336ec9
#
_cell.length_a   1.000
_cell.length_b   1.000
_cell.length_c   1.000
_cell.angle_alpha   90.00
_cell.angle_beta   90.00
_cell.angle_gamma   90.00
#
_symmetry.space_group_name_H-M   'P 1'
#
loop_
_entity.id
_entity.type
_entity.pdbx_description
1 polymer ?
#
loop_
_entity_poly.entity_id
_entity_poly.type
_entity_poly.pdbx_seq_one_letter_code
_entity_poly.pdbx_strand_id
1 'polypeptide(L)'
;MIIGIPKEIMHDEARVAATPETVGKFVKDGFEVLVERHAGDGALYHDEDYIQAGAKIVDNPQEIYDRAEMILKVKEPLMNEALHKHEVDMMHKGQFLITFIHPASPVNHEMVKALTAKGVTAITLDGIPRISRAQNMDALTSMSTCAGYKGILMAANLLTTFVPPMFTAVGPIKPAKVMVIGVGVAGLQALATAKRLGAITYAADIRPMASENAMSLGAKVVDTTVPPELAIAEGGYANRLPADVLIQEQEALKATIQEMDIVFCSALIPGKIAPIIITEEMVKGMKKGSVIVDISIDQGGNCELTPKGGIETKYGVTLMGVKNIPGLLPTSSTWMFSNNLYNLVSYLVKDGKFVLDRSDEIVQKSLVCIDGELVHQGAREAMGL
;
A
#
# COMPACT_ATOMS: atom_id res chain seq x y z
N MET A 1 -17.07 -22.04 -11.22
CA MET A 1 -15.86 -21.78 -10.39
C MET A 1 -16.29 -21.24 -9.05
N ILE A 2 -15.65 -21.68 -7.96
CA ILE A 2 -15.97 -21.26 -6.59
C ILE A 2 -14.90 -20.28 -6.11
N ILE A 3 -15.30 -19.07 -5.69
CA ILE A 3 -14.44 -18.06 -5.06
C ILE A 3 -14.60 -18.17 -3.56
N GLY A 4 -13.48 -18.20 -2.82
CA GLY A 4 -13.43 -18.15 -1.37
C GLY A 4 -12.88 -16.82 -0.88
N ILE A 5 -13.57 -16.23 0.08
CA ILE A 5 -13.20 -14.97 0.74
C ILE A 5 -13.06 -15.24 2.23
N PRO A 6 -11.86 -15.65 2.70
CA PRO A 6 -11.61 -15.81 4.12
C PRO A 6 -11.54 -14.47 4.83
N LYS A 7 -11.75 -14.48 6.14
CA LYS A 7 -11.50 -13.34 7.02
C LYS A 7 -9.99 -13.06 7.08
N GLU A 8 -9.62 -11.79 7.06
CA GLU A 8 -8.23 -11.40 7.29
C GLU A 8 -7.83 -11.64 8.75
N ILE A 9 -6.66 -12.24 8.94
CA ILE A 9 -6.16 -12.62 10.26
C ILE A 9 -4.95 -11.79 10.72
N MET A 10 -4.43 -10.90 9.86
CA MET A 10 -3.39 -9.96 10.27
C MET A 10 -3.91 -9.03 11.36
N HIS A 11 -3.10 -8.80 12.38
CA HIS A 11 -3.42 -7.85 13.45
C HIS A 11 -3.74 -6.47 12.87
N ASP A 12 -4.82 -5.83 13.33
CA ASP A 12 -5.31 -4.54 12.87
C ASP A 12 -5.71 -4.48 11.37
N GLU A 13 -5.96 -5.62 10.72
CA GLU A 13 -6.54 -5.64 9.38
C GLU A 13 -8.06 -5.72 9.47
N ALA A 14 -8.72 -4.64 9.08
CA ALA A 14 -10.17 -4.53 9.11
C ALA A 14 -10.81 -4.59 7.71
N ARG A 15 -9.99 -4.71 6.66
CA ARG A 15 -10.49 -4.85 5.27
C ARG A 15 -10.90 -6.29 4.99
N VAL A 16 -11.61 -6.46 3.88
CA VAL A 16 -11.99 -7.75 3.30
C VAL A 16 -11.78 -7.70 1.78
N ALA A 17 -11.55 -8.84 1.15
CA ALA A 17 -11.21 -8.89 -0.27
C ALA A 17 -12.37 -8.50 -1.21
N ALA A 18 -13.61 -8.66 -0.79
CA ALA A 18 -14.77 -8.30 -1.59
C ALA A 18 -15.86 -7.61 -0.76
N THR A 19 -16.54 -6.65 -1.36
CA THR A 19 -17.77 -6.05 -0.83
C THR A 19 -19.00 -6.87 -1.27
N PRO A 20 -20.16 -6.72 -0.62
CA PRO A 20 -21.41 -7.29 -1.12
C PRO A 20 -21.71 -6.90 -2.59
N GLU A 21 -21.38 -5.66 -2.98
CA GLU A 21 -21.52 -5.21 -4.37
C GLU A 21 -20.68 -6.04 -5.35
N THR A 22 -19.39 -6.24 -5.05
CA THR A 22 -18.49 -7.02 -5.92
C THR A 22 -18.81 -8.51 -5.88
N VAL A 23 -19.28 -9.03 -4.74
CA VAL A 23 -19.84 -10.40 -4.65
C VAL A 23 -21.05 -10.55 -5.57
N GLY A 24 -21.99 -9.60 -5.57
CA GLY A 24 -23.11 -9.61 -6.49
C GLY A 24 -22.70 -9.59 -7.97
N LYS A 25 -21.59 -8.90 -8.31
CA LYS A 25 -21.01 -8.94 -9.66
C LYS A 25 -20.46 -10.34 -9.98
N PHE A 26 -19.67 -10.95 -9.08
CA PHE A 26 -19.15 -12.31 -9.27
C PHE A 26 -20.27 -13.34 -9.43
N VAL A 27 -21.31 -13.27 -8.60
CA VAL A 27 -22.47 -14.18 -8.71
C VAL A 27 -23.18 -14.01 -10.07
N LYS A 28 -23.30 -12.78 -10.56
CA LYS A 28 -23.89 -12.45 -11.85
C LYS A 28 -23.05 -12.99 -13.01
N ASP A 29 -21.74 -13.03 -12.85
CA ASP A 29 -20.78 -13.59 -13.81
C ASP A 29 -20.69 -15.14 -13.73
N GLY A 30 -21.53 -15.76 -12.88
CA GLY A 30 -21.64 -17.22 -12.78
C GLY A 30 -20.72 -17.88 -11.76
N PHE A 31 -20.07 -17.11 -10.88
CA PHE A 31 -19.29 -17.66 -9.77
C PHE A 31 -20.19 -18.05 -8.60
N GLU A 32 -19.87 -19.13 -7.91
CA GLU A 32 -20.31 -19.38 -6.54
C GLU A 32 -19.33 -18.66 -5.60
N VAL A 33 -19.83 -17.91 -4.61
CA VAL A 33 -18.98 -17.17 -3.68
C VAL A 33 -19.21 -17.66 -2.25
N LEU A 34 -18.13 -18.08 -1.61
CA LEU A 34 -18.09 -18.46 -0.20
C LEU A 34 -17.41 -17.33 0.59
N VAL A 35 -18.05 -16.85 1.64
CA VAL A 35 -17.51 -15.80 2.52
C VAL A 35 -17.43 -16.36 3.93
N GLU A 36 -16.28 -16.20 4.59
CA GLU A 36 -16.15 -16.57 6.00
C GLU A 36 -17.04 -15.67 6.85
N ARG A 37 -17.71 -16.27 7.84
CA ARG A 37 -18.54 -15.53 8.80
C ARG A 37 -17.75 -14.38 9.43
N HIS A 38 -18.35 -13.20 9.48
CA HIS A 38 -17.76 -11.97 10.02
C HIS A 38 -16.52 -11.46 9.25
N ALA A 39 -16.28 -11.91 8.02
CA ALA A 39 -15.13 -11.45 7.25
C ALA A 39 -15.20 -9.95 6.91
N GLY A 40 -16.40 -9.42 6.71
CA GLY A 40 -16.62 -8.02 6.34
C GLY A 40 -16.90 -7.06 7.49
N ASP A 41 -17.06 -7.55 8.73
CA ASP A 41 -17.50 -6.73 9.87
C ASP A 41 -16.58 -5.53 10.13
N GLY A 42 -15.26 -5.73 9.99
CA GLY A 42 -14.28 -4.65 10.14
C GLY A 42 -14.43 -3.50 9.14
N ALA A 43 -15.00 -3.78 7.98
CA ALA A 43 -15.30 -2.81 6.92
C ALA A 43 -16.77 -2.38 6.90
N LEU A 44 -17.56 -2.77 7.93
CA LEU A 44 -18.98 -2.49 8.10
C LEU A 44 -19.87 -3.17 7.04
N TYR A 45 -19.47 -4.34 6.56
CA TYR A 45 -20.27 -5.23 5.72
C TYR A 45 -20.60 -6.49 6.52
N HIS A 46 -21.90 -6.73 6.77
CA HIS A 46 -22.37 -7.85 7.60
C HIS A 46 -22.72 -9.08 6.76
N ASP A 47 -22.79 -10.23 7.41
CA ASP A 47 -23.09 -11.52 6.74
C ASP A 47 -24.38 -11.47 5.93
N GLU A 48 -25.40 -10.77 6.43
CA GLU A 48 -26.70 -10.58 5.78
C GLU A 48 -26.57 -9.85 4.43
N ASP A 49 -25.66 -8.87 4.33
CA ASP A 49 -25.42 -8.12 3.09
C ASP A 49 -24.80 -9.04 2.02
N TYR A 50 -23.89 -9.92 2.42
CA TYR A 50 -23.30 -10.92 1.54
C TYR A 50 -24.31 -11.99 1.09
N ILE A 51 -25.19 -12.45 2.00
CA ILE A 51 -26.26 -13.39 1.68
C ILE A 51 -27.21 -12.76 0.66
N GLN A 52 -27.61 -11.50 0.84
CA GLN A 52 -28.45 -10.77 -0.11
C GLN A 52 -27.79 -10.60 -1.47
N ALA A 53 -26.47 -10.48 -1.51
CA ALA A 53 -25.68 -10.43 -2.74
C ALA A 53 -25.52 -11.79 -3.43
N GLY A 54 -25.95 -12.89 -2.79
CA GLY A 54 -25.91 -14.25 -3.33
C GLY A 54 -24.72 -15.09 -2.86
N ALA A 55 -23.94 -14.65 -1.88
CA ALA A 55 -22.89 -15.46 -1.27
C ALA A 55 -23.45 -16.51 -0.29
N LYS A 56 -22.66 -17.53 -0.03
CA LYS A 56 -22.86 -18.49 1.06
C LYS A 56 -21.89 -18.18 2.19
N ILE A 57 -22.43 -18.00 3.40
CA ILE A 57 -21.60 -17.79 4.60
C ILE A 57 -21.11 -19.14 5.12
N VAL A 58 -19.84 -19.21 5.47
CA VAL A 58 -19.14 -20.41 5.96
C VAL A 58 -18.53 -20.12 7.33
N ASP A 59 -18.80 -20.99 8.30
CA ASP A 59 -18.32 -20.81 9.68
C ASP A 59 -16.86 -21.27 9.87
N ASN A 60 -16.46 -22.31 9.14
CA ASN A 60 -15.13 -22.90 9.27
C ASN A 60 -14.25 -22.44 8.10
N PRO A 61 -13.18 -21.66 8.35
CA PRO A 61 -12.31 -21.19 7.27
C PRO A 61 -11.67 -22.36 6.47
N GLN A 62 -11.40 -23.53 7.10
CA GLN A 62 -10.86 -24.69 6.37
C GLN A 62 -11.84 -25.14 5.23
N GLU A 63 -13.15 -25.05 5.45
CA GLU A 63 -14.13 -25.39 4.41
C GLU A 63 -14.02 -24.47 3.18
N ILE A 64 -13.67 -23.19 3.38
CA ILE A 64 -13.42 -22.27 2.26
C ILE A 64 -12.24 -22.75 1.44
N TYR A 65 -11.10 -23.05 2.11
CA TYR A 65 -9.90 -23.52 1.43
C TYR A 65 -10.09 -24.88 0.76
N ASP A 66 -10.90 -25.76 1.33
CA ASP A 66 -11.18 -27.09 0.76
C ASP A 66 -12.06 -27.02 -0.49
N ARG A 67 -13.00 -26.07 -0.56
CA ARG A 67 -14.02 -25.98 -1.62
C ARG A 67 -13.71 -24.97 -2.71
N ALA A 68 -13.05 -23.86 -2.37
CA ALA A 68 -12.82 -22.81 -3.33
C ALA A 68 -11.73 -23.18 -4.35
N GLU A 69 -11.98 -22.88 -5.60
CA GLU A 69 -10.97 -22.97 -6.67
C GLU A 69 -10.07 -21.73 -6.69
N MET A 70 -10.56 -20.61 -6.15
CA MET A 70 -9.85 -19.34 -6.06
C MET A 70 -10.06 -18.70 -4.68
N ILE A 71 -8.96 -18.34 -4.04
CA ILE A 71 -8.95 -17.57 -2.77
C ILE A 71 -8.61 -16.12 -3.08
N LEU A 72 -9.44 -15.20 -2.61
CA LEU A 72 -9.21 -13.76 -2.65
C LEU A 72 -8.92 -13.23 -1.25
N LYS A 73 -7.78 -12.59 -1.07
CA LYS A 73 -7.35 -11.98 0.19
C LYS A 73 -6.82 -10.57 -0.02
N VAL A 74 -6.75 -9.81 1.06
CA VAL A 74 -6.08 -8.50 1.09
C VAL A 74 -4.59 -8.69 1.39
N LYS A 75 -4.27 -9.49 2.41
CA LYS A 75 -2.92 -9.72 2.89
C LYS A 75 -2.41 -11.10 2.53
N GLU A 76 -1.08 -11.23 2.53
CA GLU A 76 -0.39 -12.50 2.35
C GLU A 76 -0.91 -13.57 3.32
N PRO A 77 -0.80 -14.86 2.96
CA PRO A 77 -1.11 -15.96 3.87
C PRO A 77 -0.25 -15.92 5.14
N LEU A 78 -0.89 -16.09 6.30
CA LEU A 78 -0.28 -16.03 7.61
C LEU A 78 -0.58 -17.30 8.43
N MET A 79 0.05 -17.41 9.61
CA MET A 79 -0.30 -18.41 10.61
C MET A 79 -1.67 -18.08 11.21
N ASN A 80 -2.62 -18.99 11.05
CA ASN A 80 -3.91 -18.91 11.73
C ASN A 80 -3.73 -19.54 13.14
N GLU A 81 -3.61 -18.65 14.13
CA GLU A 81 -3.36 -19.06 15.51
C GLU A 81 -4.52 -19.87 16.11
N ALA A 82 -5.76 -19.57 15.69
CA ALA A 82 -6.95 -20.29 16.18
C ALA A 82 -6.99 -21.75 15.71
N LEU A 83 -6.49 -22.01 14.51
CA LEU A 83 -6.42 -23.35 13.92
C LEU A 83 -5.04 -24.01 14.08
N HIS A 84 -4.06 -23.30 14.62
CA HIS A 84 -2.65 -23.74 14.71
C HIS A 84 -2.12 -24.23 13.34
N LYS A 85 -2.49 -23.53 12.26
CA LYS A 85 -2.18 -23.94 10.90
C LYS A 85 -1.87 -22.71 10.02
N HIS A 86 -0.82 -22.78 9.22
CA HIS A 86 -0.54 -21.72 8.26
C HIS A 86 -1.56 -21.78 7.12
N GLU A 87 -2.04 -20.62 6.65
CA GLU A 87 -3.06 -20.56 5.57
C GLU A 87 -2.61 -21.28 4.29
N VAL A 88 -1.30 -21.28 3.98
CA VAL A 88 -0.75 -22.07 2.85
C VAL A 88 -1.01 -23.58 3.05
N ASP A 89 -0.94 -24.09 4.29
CA ASP A 89 -1.20 -25.51 4.55
C ASP A 89 -2.68 -25.86 4.42
N MET A 90 -3.57 -24.88 4.54
CA MET A 90 -5.01 -25.05 4.32
C MET A 90 -5.36 -25.14 2.83
N MET A 91 -4.51 -24.63 1.94
CA MET A 91 -4.71 -24.64 0.50
C MET A 91 -4.47 -26.02 -0.12
N HIS A 92 -4.95 -26.24 -1.33
CA HIS A 92 -4.73 -27.47 -2.10
C HIS A 92 -4.04 -27.20 -3.45
N LYS A 93 -3.47 -28.25 -4.05
CA LYS A 93 -2.84 -28.18 -5.36
C LYS A 93 -3.82 -27.71 -6.43
N GLY A 94 -3.36 -26.80 -7.30
CA GLY A 94 -4.15 -26.23 -8.40
C GLY A 94 -5.10 -25.10 -7.97
N GLN A 95 -5.17 -24.76 -6.69
CA GLN A 95 -5.94 -23.62 -6.19
C GLN A 95 -5.29 -22.31 -6.61
N PHE A 96 -6.10 -21.31 -6.95
CA PHE A 96 -5.63 -19.95 -7.23
C PHE A 96 -5.64 -19.10 -5.96
N LEU A 97 -4.62 -18.26 -5.79
CA LEU A 97 -4.54 -17.24 -4.74
C LEU A 97 -4.28 -15.89 -5.39
N ILE A 98 -5.11 -14.89 -5.10
CA ILE A 98 -4.90 -13.49 -5.53
C ILE A 98 -4.90 -12.60 -4.30
N THR A 99 -3.76 -11.95 -4.02
CA THR A 99 -3.57 -11.09 -2.85
C THR A 99 -2.31 -10.23 -3.00
N PHE A 100 -2.02 -9.33 -2.06
CA PHE A 100 -0.68 -8.82 -1.88
C PHE A 100 0.22 -9.93 -1.32
N ILE A 101 1.29 -10.29 -2.01
CA ILE A 101 2.22 -11.36 -1.61
C ILE A 101 3.57 -10.79 -1.20
N HIS A 102 3.97 -9.66 -1.78
CA HIS A 102 5.30 -9.07 -1.62
C HIS A 102 6.42 -10.09 -1.83
N PRO A 103 6.46 -10.77 -3.01
CA PRO A 103 7.23 -11.99 -3.20
C PRO A 103 8.75 -11.78 -3.19
N ALA A 104 9.23 -10.55 -3.43
CA ALA A 104 10.64 -10.19 -3.33
C ALA A 104 11.09 -9.84 -1.90
N SER A 105 10.16 -9.73 -0.96
CA SER A 105 10.48 -9.41 0.43
C SER A 105 11.08 -10.62 1.15
N PRO A 106 12.27 -10.51 1.78
CA PRO A 106 12.91 -11.65 2.46
C PRO A 106 12.05 -12.33 3.52
N VAL A 107 11.18 -11.58 4.21
CA VAL A 107 10.28 -12.14 5.24
C VAL A 107 9.22 -13.08 4.67
N ASN A 108 8.91 -12.96 3.36
CA ASN A 108 7.88 -13.75 2.68
C ASN A 108 8.47 -14.92 1.85
N HIS A 109 9.80 -15.05 1.78
CA HIS A 109 10.43 -16.07 0.93
C HIS A 109 9.99 -17.50 1.29
N GLU A 110 9.91 -17.84 2.58
CA GLU A 110 9.48 -19.18 3.01
C GLU A 110 7.99 -19.44 2.64
N MET A 111 7.13 -18.47 2.81
CA MET A 111 5.72 -18.57 2.40
C MET A 111 5.61 -18.74 0.87
N VAL A 112 6.38 -18.00 0.07
CA VAL A 112 6.41 -18.13 -1.40
C VAL A 112 6.91 -19.51 -1.83
N LYS A 113 7.96 -20.06 -1.18
CA LYS A 113 8.41 -21.42 -1.42
C LYS A 113 7.35 -22.46 -1.06
N ALA A 114 6.64 -22.25 0.05
CA ALA A 114 5.56 -23.14 0.47
C ALA A 114 4.38 -23.15 -0.52
N LEU A 115 3.95 -21.96 -1.02
CA LEU A 115 2.94 -21.83 -2.08
C LEU A 115 3.37 -22.58 -3.36
N THR A 116 4.64 -22.39 -3.75
CA THR A 116 5.22 -23.08 -4.92
C THR A 116 5.20 -24.60 -4.74
N ALA A 117 5.73 -25.10 -3.60
CA ALA A 117 5.78 -26.53 -3.31
C ALA A 117 4.38 -27.16 -3.21
N LYS A 118 3.38 -26.43 -2.73
CA LYS A 118 1.98 -26.86 -2.66
C LYS A 118 1.33 -26.95 -4.03
N GLY A 119 1.91 -26.34 -5.07
CA GLY A 119 1.35 -26.28 -6.42
C GLY A 119 0.15 -25.33 -6.53
N VAL A 120 0.13 -24.29 -5.70
CA VAL A 120 -0.83 -23.18 -5.79
C VAL A 120 -0.43 -22.28 -6.96
N THR A 121 -1.39 -21.75 -7.70
CA THR A 121 -1.17 -20.68 -8.67
C THR A 121 -1.39 -19.35 -7.97
N ALA A 122 -0.31 -18.65 -7.67
CA ALA A 122 -0.35 -17.41 -6.89
C ALA A 122 -0.11 -16.18 -7.77
N ILE A 123 -0.96 -15.16 -7.61
CA ILE A 123 -0.93 -13.89 -8.33
C ILE A 123 -0.82 -12.78 -7.31
N THR A 124 0.24 -11.95 -7.43
CA THR A 124 0.43 -10.81 -6.55
C THR A 124 -0.13 -9.52 -7.12
N LEU A 125 -0.80 -8.75 -6.29
CA LEU A 125 -1.29 -7.41 -6.62
C LEU A 125 -0.17 -6.35 -6.63
N ASP A 126 1.02 -6.69 -6.12
CA ASP A 126 2.19 -5.80 -6.16
C ASP A 126 2.75 -5.62 -7.57
N GLY A 127 2.52 -6.61 -8.45
CA GLY A 127 3.11 -6.68 -9.78
C GLY A 127 2.25 -6.09 -10.90
N ILE A 128 1.09 -5.49 -10.60
CA ILE A 128 0.23 -4.93 -11.65
C ILE A 128 0.95 -3.76 -12.35
N PRO A 129 1.20 -3.85 -13.68
CA PRO A 129 1.97 -2.82 -14.39
C PRO A 129 1.18 -1.52 -14.54
N ARG A 130 1.90 -0.38 -14.52
CA ARG A 130 1.31 0.96 -14.68
C ARG A 130 1.05 1.30 -16.15
N ILE A 131 0.19 0.53 -16.79
CA ILE A 131 -0.27 0.72 -18.17
C ILE A 131 -1.77 1.03 -18.19
N SER A 132 -2.23 1.73 -19.22
CA SER A 132 -3.62 2.25 -19.27
C SER A 132 -4.68 1.18 -19.08
N ARG A 133 -4.49 -0.02 -19.66
CA ARG A 133 -5.45 -1.14 -19.56
C ARG A 133 -5.47 -1.83 -18.19
N ALA A 134 -4.46 -1.60 -17.33
CA ALA A 134 -4.36 -2.20 -16.00
C ALA A 134 -4.72 -1.24 -14.86
N GLN A 135 -5.01 0.04 -15.13
CA GLN A 135 -5.26 1.06 -14.11
C GLN A 135 -6.38 0.69 -13.14
N ASN A 136 -7.45 0.08 -13.64
CA ASN A 136 -8.58 -0.35 -12.79
C ASN A 136 -8.29 -1.61 -11.96
N MET A 137 -7.16 -2.28 -12.19
CA MET A 137 -6.68 -3.46 -11.46
C MET A 137 -5.58 -3.10 -10.44
N ASP A 138 -5.05 -1.87 -10.47
CA ASP A 138 -3.91 -1.42 -9.66
C ASP A 138 -4.36 -1.15 -8.21
N ALA A 139 -4.38 -2.21 -7.41
CA ALA A 139 -4.70 -2.15 -5.99
C ALA A 139 -3.63 -1.40 -5.18
N LEU A 140 -2.37 -1.42 -5.64
CA LEU A 140 -1.29 -0.69 -4.96
C LEU A 140 -1.50 0.82 -5.05
N THR A 141 -1.93 1.33 -6.21
CA THR A 141 -2.33 2.73 -6.38
C THR A 141 -3.53 3.09 -5.50
N SER A 142 -4.54 2.24 -5.42
CA SER A 142 -5.70 2.44 -4.55
C SER A 142 -5.31 2.54 -3.08
N MET A 143 -4.47 1.63 -2.60
CA MET A 143 -4.01 1.64 -1.21
C MET A 143 -3.08 2.80 -0.91
N SER A 144 -2.23 3.19 -1.85
CA SER A 144 -1.37 4.39 -1.74
C SER A 144 -2.21 5.67 -1.60
N THR A 145 -3.33 5.76 -2.32
CA THR A 145 -4.29 6.88 -2.18
C THR A 145 -4.85 6.95 -0.76
N CYS A 146 -5.28 5.81 -0.20
CA CYS A 146 -5.75 5.74 1.18
C CYS A 146 -4.67 6.15 2.18
N ALA A 147 -3.43 5.68 1.99
CA ALA A 147 -2.31 6.00 2.87
C ALA A 147 -1.97 7.49 2.85
N GLY A 148 -1.94 8.13 1.68
CA GLY A 148 -1.68 9.57 1.55
C GLY A 148 -2.76 10.41 2.22
N TYR A 149 -4.03 10.08 2.02
CA TYR A 149 -5.15 10.75 2.67
C TYR A 149 -5.13 10.60 4.20
N LYS A 150 -5.13 9.35 4.67
CA LYS A 150 -5.22 9.06 6.11
C LYS A 150 -3.99 9.53 6.87
N GLY A 151 -2.80 9.37 6.29
CA GLY A 151 -1.55 9.80 6.93
C GLY A 151 -1.53 11.30 7.22
N ILE A 152 -2.00 12.14 6.31
CA ILE A 152 -2.12 13.58 6.55
C ILE A 152 -3.16 13.90 7.63
N LEU A 153 -4.30 13.22 7.67
CA LEU A 153 -5.29 13.43 8.73
C LEU A 153 -4.74 13.03 10.09
N MET A 154 -4.00 11.94 10.18
CA MET A 154 -3.34 11.51 11.41
C MET A 154 -2.27 12.53 11.86
N ALA A 155 -1.46 13.02 10.92
CA ALA A 155 -0.49 14.08 11.20
C ALA A 155 -1.16 15.36 11.70
N ALA A 156 -2.25 15.77 11.07
CA ALA A 156 -3.02 16.95 11.50
C ALA A 156 -3.62 16.78 12.90
N ASN A 157 -4.04 15.58 13.27
CA ASN A 157 -4.52 15.25 14.62
C ASN A 157 -3.41 15.28 15.67
N LEU A 158 -2.18 14.94 15.30
CA LEU A 158 -1.01 14.96 16.19
C LEU A 158 -0.35 16.35 16.30
N LEU A 159 -0.63 17.24 15.33
CA LEU A 159 -0.06 18.57 15.30
C LEU A 159 -0.59 19.43 16.46
N THR A 160 0.28 20.22 17.08
CA THR A 160 -0.07 21.06 18.23
C THR A 160 -0.60 22.44 17.84
N THR A 161 -0.70 22.73 16.54
CA THR A 161 -1.20 24.00 15.99
C THR A 161 -2.31 23.75 14.97
N PHE A 162 -3.03 24.80 14.56
CA PHE A 162 -4.01 24.71 13.49
C PHE A 162 -3.35 24.43 12.13
N VAL A 163 -3.99 23.60 11.31
CA VAL A 163 -3.54 23.42 9.92
C VAL A 163 -3.96 24.59 9.04
N PRO A 164 -5.26 25.02 9.03
CA PRO A 164 -5.67 26.18 8.24
C PRO A 164 -5.25 27.52 8.87
N PRO A 165 -5.23 28.61 8.09
CA PRO A 165 -5.19 29.94 8.66
C PRO A 165 -6.48 30.19 9.45
N MET A 166 -6.33 30.78 10.64
CA MET A 166 -7.48 31.12 11.49
C MET A 166 -7.48 32.64 11.81
N PHE A 167 -8.65 33.22 11.82
CA PHE A 167 -8.85 34.60 12.20
C PHE A 167 -9.70 34.64 13.47
N THR A 168 -9.14 35.17 14.54
CA THR A 168 -9.78 35.21 15.86
C THR A 168 -9.78 36.62 16.41
N ALA A 169 -10.56 36.86 17.47
CA ALA A 169 -10.58 38.15 18.15
C ALA A 169 -9.22 38.57 18.75
N VAL A 170 -8.32 37.60 19.01
CA VAL A 170 -6.96 37.85 19.53
C VAL A 170 -5.91 37.96 18.41
N GLY A 171 -6.31 37.81 17.15
CA GLY A 171 -5.44 37.96 15.98
C GLY A 171 -5.44 36.76 15.01
N PRO A 172 -4.67 36.87 13.92
CA PRO A 172 -4.55 35.83 12.92
C PRO A 172 -3.54 34.75 13.34
N ILE A 173 -3.88 33.47 13.04
CA ILE A 173 -2.98 32.31 13.13
C ILE A 173 -2.55 31.93 11.74
N LYS A 174 -1.25 31.80 11.52
CA LYS A 174 -0.69 31.38 10.21
C LYS A 174 -1.01 29.92 9.94
N PRO A 175 -1.21 29.55 8.64
CA PRO A 175 -1.40 28.15 8.27
C PRO A 175 -0.14 27.33 8.49
N ALA A 176 -0.32 26.03 8.77
CA ALA A 176 0.79 25.08 8.88
C ALA A 176 1.51 24.91 7.54
N LYS A 177 2.81 24.67 7.59
CA LYS A 177 3.65 24.29 6.46
C LYS A 177 3.75 22.76 6.42
N VAL A 178 3.34 22.17 5.31
CA VAL A 178 3.36 20.71 5.11
C VAL A 178 4.27 20.38 3.93
N MET A 179 5.29 19.57 4.15
CA MET A 179 6.19 19.08 3.11
C MET A 179 5.94 17.60 2.83
N VAL A 180 5.89 17.24 1.56
CA VAL A 180 5.83 15.85 1.11
C VAL A 180 7.13 15.49 0.41
N ILE A 181 7.78 14.44 0.86
CA ILE A 181 9.01 13.86 0.29
C ILE A 181 8.64 12.55 -0.40
N GLY A 182 8.91 12.47 -1.71
CA GLY A 182 8.43 11.40 -2.57
C GLY A 182 7.00 11.66 -3.06
N VAL A 183 6.88 12.23 -4.26
CA VAL A 183 5.60 12.65 -4.85
C VAL A 183 5.10 11.57 -5.82
N GLY A 184 4.93 10.35 -5.30
CA GLY A 184 4.18 9.29 -5.96
C GLY A 184 2.68 9.44 -5.72
N VAL A 185 1.90 8.37 -5.91
CA VAL A 185 0.43 8.39 -5.70
C VAL A 185 0.08 8.83 -4.28
N ALA A 186 0.72 8.23 -3.26
CA ALA A 186 0.50 8.60 -1.86
C ALA A 186 0.88 10.07 -1.59
N GLY A 187 2.04 10.51 -2.10
CA GLY A 187 2.52 11.88 -1.94
C GLY A 187 1.61 12.91 -2.60
N LEU A 188 1.13 12.67 -3.82
CA LEU A 188 0.17 13.55 -4.50
C LEU A 188 -1.15 13.63 -3.73
N GLN A 189 -1.65 12.51 -3.22
CA GLN A 189 -2.87 12.51 -2.40
C GLN A 189 -2.64 13.23 -1.06
N ALA A 190 -1.46 13.07 -0.46
CA ALA A 190 -1.08 13.78 0.76
C ALA A 190 -1.05 15.30 0.53
N LEU A 191 -0.42 15.77 -0.57
CA LEU A 191 -0.44 17.19 -0.97
C LEU A 191 -1.85 17.72 -1.17
N ALA A 192 -2.69 16.98 -1.92
CA ALA A 192 -4.07 17.37 -2.17
C ALA A 192 -4.88 17.48 -0.87
N THR A 193 -4.68 16.55 0.06
CA THR A 193 -5.34 16.53 1.37
C THR A 193 -4.88 17.69 2.24
N ALA A 194 -3.56 17.89 2.37
CA ALA A 194 -2.99 19.00 3.15
C ALA A 194 -3.46 20.37 2.65
N LYS A 195 -3.50 20.55 1.33
CA LYS A 195 -4.01 21.77 0.70
C LYS A 195 -5.48 22.01 1.01
N ARG A 196 -6.33 20.97 0.95
CA ARG A 196 -7.75 21.08 1.32
C ARG A 196 -7.95 21.41 2.79
N LEU A 197 -7.05 20.99 3.65
CA LEU A 197 -7.02 21.41 5.07
C LEU A 197 -6.52 22.85 5.28
N GLY A 198 -6.08 23.54 4.23
CA GLY A 198 -5.64 24.93 4.28
C GLY A 198 -4.16 25.12 4.57
N ALA A 199 -3.35 24.06 4.51
CA ALA A 199 -1.89 24.14 4.67
C ALA A 199 -1.20 24.86 3.51
N ILE A 200 -0.02 25.43 3.77
CA ILE A 200 0.96 25.79 2.73
C ILE A 200 1.76 24.54 2.42
N THR A 201 1.64 24.06 1.19
CA THR A 201 2.24 22.79 0.76
C THR A 201 3.58 22.98 0.07
N TYR A 202 4.53 22.09 0.41
CA TYR A 202 5.86 21.96 -0.18
C TYR A 202 6.03 20.53 -0.68
N ALA A 203 6.84 20.32 -1.70
CA ALA A 203 7.11 19.00 -2.27
C ALA A 203 8.57 18.85 -2.65
N ALA A 204 9.12 17.65 -2.45
CA ALA A 204 10.42 17.24 -2.96
C ALA A 204 10.30 15.85 -3.60
N ASP A 205 10.77 15.71 -4.84
CA ASP A 205 10.94 14.44 -5.52
C ASP A 205 12.12 14.58 -6.49
N ILE A 206 12.92 13.54 -6.59
CA ILE A 206 14.07 13.54 -7.50
C ILE A 206 13.66 13.48 -8.97
N ARG A 207 12.43 13.03 -9.27
CA ARG A 207 11.90 12.88 -10.63
C ARG A 207 11.23 14.18 -11.08
N PRO A 208 11.67 14.79 -12.21
CA PRO A 208 11.11 16.07 -12.71
C PRO A 208 9.58 16.03 -12.89
N MET A 209 9.04 14.97 -13.50
CA MET A 209 7.61 14.83 -13.73
C MET A 209 6.80 14.81 -12.41
N ALA A 210 7.32 14.23 -11.35
CA ALA A 210 6.67 14.22 -10.04
C ALA A 210 6.62 15.64 -9.44
N SER A 211 7.68 16.42 -9.63
CA SER A 211 7.73 17.83 -9.25
C SER A 211 6.71 18.68 -10.03
N GLU A 212 6.57 18.47 -11.33
CA GLU A 212 5.54 19.14 -12.16
C GLU A 212 4.12 18.81 -11.69
N ASN A 213 3.86 17.55 -11.35
CA ASN A 213 2.57 17.13 -10.78
C ASN A 213 2.29 17.82 -9.44
N ALA A 214 3.31 17.96 -8.57
CA ALA A 214 3.18 18.69 -7.32
C ALA A 214 2.87 20.18 -7.55
N MET A 215 3.55 20.82 -8.50
CA MET A 215 3.28 22.22 -8.88
C MET A 215 1.85 22.40 -9.39
N SER A 216 1.34 21.45 -10.17
CA SER A 216 -0.05 21.48 -10.67
C SER A 216 -1.08 21.44 -9.54
N LEU A 217 -0.75 20.81 -8.40
CA LEU A 217 -1.54 20.87 -7.16
C LEU A 217 -1.32 22.16 -6.38
N GLY A 218 -0.40 23.04 -6.82
CA GLY A 218 -0.06 24.31 -6.19
C GLY A 218 0.89 24.16 -5.00
N ALA A 219 1.68 23.09 -4.94
CA ALA A 219 2.76 22.95 -3.98
C ALA A 219 4.00 23.75 -4.42
N LYS A 220 4.78 24.24 -3.47
CA LYS A 220 6.09 24.82 -3.71
C LYS A 220 7.11 23.69 -3.81
N VAL A 221 7.71 23.52 -4.97
CA VAL A 221 8.74 22.50 -5.17
C VAL A 221 10.05 22.94 -4.55
N VAL A 222 10.68 22.07 -3.80
CA VAL A 222 12.03 22.23 -3.24
C VAL A 222 13.00 21.47 -4.12
N ASP A 223 14.05 22.16 -4.56
CA ASP A 223 15.09 21.54 -5.38
C ASP A 223 15.88 20.53 -4.56
N THR A 224 15.95 19.30 -5.06
CA THR A 224 16.71 18.21 -4.46
C THR A 224 18.19 18.21 -4.86
N THR A 225 18.57 19.03 -5.84
CA THR A 225 19.91 19.07 -6.47
C THR A 225 20.33 17.77 -7.14
N VAL A 226 19.46 16.79 -7.24
CA VAL A 226 19.74 15.50 -7.87
C VAL A 226 19.69 15.64 -9.40
N PRO A 227 20.76 15.25 -10.12
CA PRO A 227 20.78 15.28 -11.57
C PRO A 227 19.68 14.38 -12.16
N PRO A 228 18.88 14.85 -13.15
CA PRO A 228 17.79 14.09 -13.73
C PRO A 228 18.17 12.71 -14.27
N GLU A 229 19.39 12.56 -14.79
CA GLU A 229 19.95 11.31 -15.31
C GLU A 229 20.15 10.24 -14.22
N LEU A 230 20.29 10.62 -12.96
CA LEU A 230 20.40 9.71 -11.81
C LEU A 230 19.04 9.44 -11.13
N ALA A 231 18.04 10.26 -11.44
CA ALA A 231 16.75 10.27 -10.72
C ALA A 231 15.80 9.15 -11.14
N ILE A 232 15.85 8.70 -12.40
CA ILE A 232 14.82 7.85 -13.00
C ILE A 232 15.42 6.47 -13.35
N ALA A 233 14.80 5.42 -12.80
CA ALA A 233 15.03 4.03 -13.16
C ALA A 233 14.07 3.58 -14.27
N GLU A 234 14.27 2.36 -14.78
CA GLU A 234 13.38 1.71 -15.73
C GLU A 234 11.93 1.70 -15.21
N GLY A 235 10.96 1.98 -16.08
CA GLY A 235 9.55 2.06 -15.71
C GLY A 235 9.12 3.38 -15.03
N GLY A 236 10.00 4.41 -14.99
CA GLY A 236 9.67 5.75 -14.45
C GLY A 236 9.64 5.83 -12.92
N TYR A 237 10.18 4.81 -12.24
CA TYR A 237 10.36 4.84 -10.79
C TYR A 237 11.60 5.64 -10.39
N ALA A 238 11.64 6.06 -9.12
CA ALA A 238 12.85 6.66 -8.55
C ALA A 238 14.00 5.64 -8.54
N ASN A 239 15.19 6.11 -8.91
CA ASN A 239 16.41 5.30 -8.86
C ASN A 239 17.04 5.34 -7.46
N ARG A 240 17.88 4.36 -7.15
CA ARG A 240 18.71 4.40 -5.96
C ARG A 240 19.90 5.33 -6.24
N LEU A 241 20.00 6.38 -5.44
CA LEU A 241 21.08 7.34 -5.57
C LEU A 241 22.41 6.79 -5.02
N PRO A 242 23.56 7.19 -5.61
CA PRO A 242 24.86 7.07 -4.96
C PRO A 242 24.88 7.78 -3.61
N ALA A 243 25.71 7.31 -2.69
CA ALA A 243 25.72 7.83 -1.32
C ALA A 243 26.07 9.33 -1.21
N ASP A 244 26.98 9.80 -2.04
CA ASP A 244 27.38 11.21 -2.12
C ASP A 244 26.26 12.12 -2.65
N VAL A 245 25.49 11.64 -3.63
CA VAL A 245 24.32 12.36 -4.17
C VAL A 245 23.19 12.38 -3.15
N LEU A 246 22.96 11.28 -2.41
CA LEU A 246 21.98 11.25 -1.33
C LEU A 246 22.32 12.26 -0.21
N ILE A 247 23.61 12.40 0.15
CA ILE A 247 24.04 13.40 1.12
C ILE A 247 23.79 14.83 0.59
N GLN A 248 24.02 15.08 -0.70
CA GLN A 248 23.71 16.38 -1.31
C GLN A 248 22.20 16.69 -1.26
N GLU A 249 21.33 15.70 -1.55
CA GLU A 249 19.89 15.82 -1.41
C GLU A 249 19.49 16.16 0.04
N GLN A 250 20.06 15.45 1.02
CA GLN A 250 19.81 15.72 2.45
C GLN A 250 20.16 17.17 2.82
N GLU A 251 21.33 17.65 2.43
CA GLU A 251 21.74 19.05 2.72
C GLU A 251 20.85 20.09 2.02
N ALA A 252 20.42 19.82 0.78
CA ALA A 252 19.52 20.71 0.04
C ALA A 252 18.15 20.83 0.71
N LEU A 253 17.64 19.76 1.29
CA LEU A 253 16.33 19.72 1.93
C LEU A 253 16.34 20.23 3.39
N LYS A 254 17.50 20.18 4.08
CA LYS A 254 17.66 20.41 5.52
C LYS A 254 17.00 21.69 6.00
N ALA A 255 17.33 22.81 5.42
CA ALA A 255 16.82 24.14 5.86
C ALA A 255 15.29 24.22 5.71
N THR A 256 14.74 23.64 4.63
CA THR A 256 13.30 23.63 4.40
C THR A 256 12.59 22.72 5.40
N ILE A 257 13.09 21.49 5.63
CA ILE A 257 12.53 20.52 6.57
C ILE A 257 12.42 21.12 7.97
N GLN A 258 13.43 21.84 8.44
CA GLN A 258 13.44 22.44 9.76
C GLN A 258 12.36 23.53 9.97
N GLU A 259 11.84 24.10 8.86
CA GLU A 259 10.74 25.06 8.89
C GLU A 259 9.34 24.43 8.82
N MET A 260 9.23 23.12 8.61
CA MET A 260 7.95 22.46 8.43
C MET A 260 7.25 22.18 9.76
N ASP A 261 5.93 22.16 9.72
CA ASP A 261 5.08 21.73 10.82
C ASP A 261 4.69 20.25 10.65
N ILE A 262 4.54 19.79 9.41
CA ILE A 262 4.36 18.37 9.07
C ILE A 262 5.30 18.00 7.93
N VAL A 263 5.98 16.87 8.05
CA VAL A 263 6.71 16.22 6.93
C VAL A 263 6.11 14.84 6.68
N PHE A 264 5.65 14.61 5.47
CA PHE A 264 5.11 13.33 5.01
C PHE A 264 6.12 12.64 4.10
N CYS A 265 6.60 11.48 4.50
CA CYS A 265 7.62 10.71 3.80
C CYS A 265 6.99 9.52 3.07
N SER A 266 7.18 9.45 1.76
CA SER A 266 6.70 8.38 0.89
C SER A 266 7.66 8.07 -0.27
N ALA A 267 8.96 8.31 -0.08
CA ALA A 267 9.99 8.02 -1.06
C ALA A 267 10.35 6.52 -1.03
N LEU A 268 9.85 5.78 -2.00
CA LEU A 268 10.02 4.34 -2.12
C LEU A 268 10.68 3.98 -3.45
N ILE A 269 11.52 2.97 -3.39
CA ILE A 269 12.08 2.29 -4.57
C ILE A 269 11.54 0.86 -4.55
N PRO A 270 10.77 0.43 -5.57
CA PRO A 270 10.17 -0.89 -5.60
C PRO A 270 11.19 -2.01 -5.34
N GLY A 271 10.89 -2.90 -4.40
CA GLY A 271 11.73 -4.06 -4.07
C GLY A 271 13.06 -3.74 -3.37
N LYS A 272 13.29 -2.49 -2.94
CA LYS A 272 14.52 -2.07 -2.24
C LYS A 272 14.20 -1.41 -0.90
N ILE A 273 15.21 -1.32 -0.05
CA ILE A 273 15.15 -0.54 1.19
C ILE A 273 15.00 0.94 0.82
N ALA A 274 14.08 1.64 1.49
CA ALA A 274 13.85 3.06 1.31
C ALA A 274 15.11 3.89 1.68
N PRO A 275 15.40 4.97 0.95
CA PRO A 275 16.52 5.84 1.29
C PRO A 275 16.22 6.62 2.58
N ILE A 276 17.21 6.76 3.44
CA ILE A 276 17.12 7.69 4.58
C ILE A 276 17.36 9.11 4.04
N ILE A 277 16.32 9.93 4.05
CA ILE A 277 16.36 11.31 3.56
C ILE A 277 16.41 12.30 4.75
N ILE A 278 15.75 11.97 5.85
CA ILE A 278 15.71 12.80 7.07
C ILE A 278 16.62 12.17 8.11
N THR A 279 17.72 12.86 8.41
CA THR A 279 18.68 12.45 9.43
C THR A 279 18.24 12.88 10.84
N GLU A 280 18.83 12.26 11.87
CA GLU A 280 18.62 12.68 13.27
C GLU A 280 18.93 14.15 13.48
N GLU A 281 19.99 14.68 12.83
CA GLU A 281 20.36 16.11 12.95
C GLU A 281 19.26 17.04 12.41
N MET A 282 18.63 16.67 11.30
CA MET A 282 17.49 17.41 10.75
C MET A 282 16.31 17.43 11.72
N VAL A 283 16.00 16.29 12.32
CA VAL A 283 14.92 16.18 13.33
C VAL A 283 15.21 17.06 14.54
N LYS A 284 16.44 17.07 15.03
CA LYS A 284 16.86 17.98 16.15
C LYS A 284 16.65 19.45 15.84
N GLY A 285 16.77 19.84 14.56
CA GLY A 285 16.58 21.21 14.09
C GLY A 285 15.14 21.60 13.80
N MET A 286 14.19 20.67 13.82
CA MET A 286 12.78 20.94 13.54
C MET A 286 12.10 21.68 14.71
N LYS A 287 10.98 22.32 14.40
CA LYS A 287 10.15 22.97 15.41
C LYS A 287 9.62 21.96 16.42
N LYS A 288 9.62 22.29 17.68
CA LYS A 288 8.92 21.50 18.70
C LYS A 288 7.42 21.49 18.42
N GLY A 289 6.80 20.32 18.53
CA GLY A 289 5.40 20.09 18.19
C GLY A 289 5.14 19.78 16.71
N SER A 290 6.18 19.75 15.86
CA SER A 290 6.06 19.27 14.49
C SER A 290 5.90 17.75 14.43
N VAL A 291 5.45 17.24 13.26
CA VAL A 291 5.12 15.83 13.05
C VAL A 291 5.82 15.32 11.79
N ILE A 292 6.45 14.17 11.87
CA ILE A 292 6.92 13.39 10.71
C ILE A 292 6.04 12.16 10.58
N VAL A 293 5.45 11.96 9.40
CA VAL A 293 4.72 10.75 9.02
C VAL A 293 5.54 9.99 7.98
N ASP A 294 5.97 8.80 8.31
CA ASP A 294 6.78 7.97 7.43
C ASP A 294 6.01 6.70 7.05
N ILE A 295 5.41 6.71 5.86
CA ILE A 295 4.68 5.56 5.34
C ILE A 295 5.59 4.55 4.63
N SER A 296 6.89 4.86 4.53
CA SER A 296 7.91 3.98 3.94
C SER A 296 8.46 2.97 4.95
N ILE A 297 7.91 2.92 6.16
CA ILE A 297 8.47 2.18 7.30
C ILE A 297 8.57 0.68 7.06
N ASP A 298 7.68 0.08 6.28
CA ASP A 298 7.75 -1.35 5.93
C ASP A 298 8.96 -1.68 5.05
N GLN A 299 9.57 -0.68 4.40
CA GLN A 299 10.80 -0.79 3.61
C GLN A 299 11.99 -0.09 4.27
N GLY A 300 11.94 0.13 5.58
CA GLY A 300 13.02 0.73 6.36
C GLY A 300 12.80 2.17 6.79
N GLY A 301 11.92 2.92 6.12
CA GLY A 301 11.59 4.31 6.41
C GLY A 301 12.50 5.33 5.72
N ASN A 302 12.03 6.56 5.59
CA ASN A 302 12.80 7.69 5.06
C ASN A 302 13.39 8.59 6.15
N CYS A 303 12.98 8.43 7.40
CA CYS A 303 13.53 9.16 8.53
C CYS A 303 14.27 8.19 9.47
N GLU A 304 15.51 8.53 9.80
CA GLU A 304 16.40 7.72 10.64
C GLU A 304 15.80 7.36 12.02
N LEU A 305 14.97 8.24 12.56
CA LEU A 305 14.40 8.10 13.90
C LEU A 305 12.98 7.54 13.93
N THR A 306 12.36 7.26 12.80
CA THR A 306 10.98 6.75 12.76
C THR A 306 10.90 5.37 13.44
N PRO A 307 9.95 5.18 14.39
CA PRO A 307 9.77 3.88 15.03
C PRO A 307 9.27 2.83 14.03
N LYS A 308 9.68 1.58 14.19
CA LYS A 308 9.27 0.44 13.34
C LYS A 308 7.84 -0.02 13.60
N GLY A 309 6.96 0.89 13.90
CA GLY A 309 5.56 0.75 14.25
C GLY A 309 5.19 1.74 15.36
N GLY A 310 3.97 2.30 15.30
CA GLY A 310 3.47 3.22 16.31
C GLY A 310 3.95 4.67 16.18
N ILE A 311 3.89 5.39 17.30
CA ILE A 311 4.15 6.83 17.39
C ILE A 311 5.08 7.08 18.58
N GLU A 312 6.15 7.84 18.38
CA GLU A 312 7.10 8.25 19.40
C GLU A 312 7.39 9.76 19.29
N THR A 313 7.83 10.38 20.38
CA THR A 313 8.31 11.77 20.37
C THR A 313 9.79 11.81 20.70
N LYS A 314 10.59 12.41 19.81
CA LYS A 314 12.03 12.62 20.01
C LYS A 314 12.35 14.09 19.71
N TYR A 315 13.14 14.73 20.56
CA TYR A 315 13.53 16.14 20.43
C TYR A 315 12.36 17.13 20.34
N GLY A 316 11.17 16.73 20.82
CA GLY A 316 9.94 17.52 20.71
C GLY A 316 9.23 17.38 19.36
N VAL A 317 9.69 16.50 18.48
CA VAL A 317 9.07 16.13 17.20
C VAL A 317 8.34 14.80 17.35
N THR A 318 7.10 14.73 16.90
CA THR A 318 6.33 13.49 16.88
C THR A 318 6.65 12.70 15.60
N LEU A 319 7.11 11.45 15.77
CA LEU A 319 7.50 10.54 14.69
C LEU A 319 6.46 9.45 14.60
N MET A 320 5.80 9.33 13.44
CA MET A 320 4.76 8.34 13.17
C MET A 320 5.23 7.34 12.10
N GLY A 321 5.46 6.09 12.54
CA GLY A 321 5.78 4.94 11.68
C GLY A 321 4.65 3.89 11.70
N VAL A 322 3.40 4.33 11.66
CA VAL A 322 2.23 3.45 11.69
C VAL A 322 2.16 2.64 10.41
N LYS A 323 2.08 1.32 10.57
CA LYS A 323 1.92 0.36 9.48
C LYS A 323 0.47 0.24 9.04
N ASN A 324 0.25 -0.32 7.87
CA ASN A 324 -1.06 -0.66 7.35
C ASN A 324 -2.09 0.50 7.39
N ILE A 325 -1.64 1.72 7.12
CA ILE A 325 -2.52 2.92 7.14
C ILE A 325 -3.80 2.75 6.29
N PRO A 326 -3.80 2.08 5.11
CA PRO A 326 -5.04 1.83 4.36
C PRO A 326 -6.09 1.04 5.15
N GLY A 327 -5.67 0.13 6.05
CA GLY A 327 -6.56 -0.62 6.95
C GLY A 327 -7.32 0.26 7.94
N LEU A 328 -6.84 1.49 8.21
CA LEU A 328 -7.51 2.48 9.06
C LEU A 328 -8.65 3.26 8.33
N LEU A 329 -8.92 2.91 7.08
CA LEU A 329 -10.06 3.38 6.29
C LEU A 329 -10.83 2.18 5.71
N PRO A 330 -11.24 1.21 6.55
CA PRO A 330 -11.61 -0.12 6.07
C PRO A 330 -12.74 -0.11 5.04
N THR A 331 -13.76 0.69 5.20
CA THR A 331 -14.88 0.77 4.24
C THR A 331 -14.43 1.27 2.87
N SER A 332 -13.72 2.42 2.83
CA SER A 332 -13.27 3.01 1.55
C SER A 332 -12.18 2.19 0.87
N SER A 333 -11.21 1.70 1.65
CA SER A 333 -10.11 0.90 1.10
C SER A 333 -10.59 -0.48 0.64
N THR A 334 -11.53 -1.10 1.34
CA THR A 334 -12.19 -2.34 0.89
C THR A 334 -12.93 -2.11 -0.42
N TRP A 335 -13.70 -1.02 -0.53
CA TRP A 335 -14.43 -0.72 -1.76
C TRP A 335 -13.48 -0.55 -2.95
N MET A 336 -12.41 0.22 -2.80
CA MET A 336 -11.41 0.39 -3.88
C MET A 336 -10.72 -0.93 -4.21
N PHE A 337 -10.24 -1.66 -3.20
CA PHE A 337 -9.53 -2.91 -3.33
C PHE A 337 -10.38 -3.99 -4.00
N SER A 338 -11.62 -4.17 -3.55
CA SER A 338 -12.54 -5.17 -4.09
C SER A 338 -12.88 -4.94 -5.56
N ASN A 339 -12.99 -3.66 -5.99
CA ASN A 339 -13.18 -3.34 -7.40
C ASN A 339 -11.91 -3.60 -8.22
N ASN A 340 -10.72 -3.34 -7.69
CA ASN A 340 -9.47 -3.71 -8.36
C ASN A 340 -9.39 -5.24 -8.55
N LEU A 341 -9.70 -6.02 -7.50
CA LEU A 341 -9.74 -7.48 -7.55
C LEU A 341 -10.76 -7.99 -8.55
N TYR A 342 -12.00 -7.47 -8.52
CA TYR A 342 -13.03 -7.84 -9.46
C TYR A 342 -12.57 -7.63 -10.92
N ASN A 343 -11.97 -6.47 -11.22
CA ASN A 343 -11.47 -6.18 -12.56
C ASN A 343 -10.33 -7.14 -12.97
N LEU A 344 -9.42 -7.47 -12.05
CA LEU A 344 -8.33 -8.42 -12.31
C LEU A 344 -8.88 -9.84 -12.54
N VAL A 345 -9.80 -10.33 -11.71
CA VAL A 345 -10.43 -11.63 -11.88
C VAL A 345 -11.18 -11.69 -13.22
N SER A 346 -11.98 -10.67 -13.55
CA SER A 346 -12.68 -10.58 -14.83
C SER A 346 -11.73 -10.55 -16.04
N TYR A 347 -10.54 -10.00 -15.86
CA TYR A 347 -9.50 -10.03 -16.89
C TYR A 347 -8.90 -11.42 -17.08
N LEU A 348 -8.64 -12.13 -16.00
CA LEU A 348 -7.95 -13.44 -15.97
C LEU A 348 -8.89 -14.61 -16.19
N VAL A 349 -10.21 -14.45 -16.01
CA VAL A 349 -11.20 -15.52 -16.18
C VAL A 349 -12.08 -15.25 -17.39
N LYS A 350 -12.14 -16.19 -18.32
CA LYS A 350 -13.01 -16.14 -19.50
C LYS A 350 -13.78 -17.45 -19.61
N ASP A 351 -15.07 -17.35 -19.82
CA ASP A 351 -15.98 -18.52 -19.94
C ASP A 351 -15.82 -19.50 -18.75
N GLY A 352 -15.67 -18.96 -17.54
CA GLY A 352 -15.52 -19.73 -16.30
C GLY A 352 -14.19 -20.46 -16.15
N LYS A 353 -13.15 -20.11 -16.96
CA LYS A 353 -11.81 -20.71 -16.90
C LYS A 353 -10.74 -19.63 -16.77
N PHE A 354 -9.72 -19.92 -16.00
CA PHE A 354 -8.52 -19.10 -15.97
C PHE A 354 -7.78 -19.11 -17.31
N VAL A 355 -7.47 -17.94 -17.83
CA VAL A 355 -6.65 -17.75 -19.03
C VAL A 355 -5.40 -16.96 -18.60
N LEU A 356 -4.33 -17.71 -18.33
CA LEU A 356 -3.03 -17.13 -17.96
C LEU A 356 -2.12 -17.11 -19.20
N ASP A 357 -2.29 -16.08 -20.02
CA ASP A 357 -1.37 -15.83 -21.13
C ASP A 357 -0.05 -15.30 -20.60
N ARG A 358 0.97 -16.15 -20.56
CA ARG A 358 2.32 -15.78 -20.06
C ARG A 358 3.05 -14.79 -20.97
N SER A 359 2.53 -14.48 -22.15
CA SER A 359 3.04 -13.39 -23.00
C SER A 359 2.46 -12.02 -22.64
N ASP A 360 1.38 -11.99 -21.86
CA ASP A 360 0.75 -10.76 -21.39
C ASP A 360 1.52 -10.14 -20.24
N GLU A 361 1.84 -8.85 -20.34
CA GLU A 361 2.63 -8.12 -19.36
C GLU A 361 1.98 -8.09 -17.95
N ILE A 362 0.63 -8.08 -17.87
CA ILE A 362 -0.09 -8.12 -16.59
C ILE A 362 0.17 -9.47 -15.91
N VAL A 363 0.03 -10.57 -16.66
CA VAL A 363 0.29 -11.90 -16.12
C VAL A 363 1.76 -12.08 -15.78
N GLN A 364 2.68 -11.70 -16.66
CA GLN A 364 4.14 -11.82 -16.42
C GLN A 364 4.59 -11.17 -15.13
N LYS A 365 4.09 -9.94 -14.85
CA LYS A 365 4.53 -9.17 -13.69
C LYS A 365 3.80 -9.53 -12.40
N SER A 366 2.61 -10.13 -12.48
CA SER A 366 1.81 -10.48 -11.31
C SER A 366 1.85 -11.96 -10.93
N LEU A 367 2.19 -12.86 -11.84
CA LEU A 367 2.27 -14.29 -11.55
C LEU A 367 3.49 -14.62 -10.70
N VAL A 368 3.26 -15.21 -9.52
CA VAL A 368 4.32 -15.57 -8.58
C VAL A 368 4.80 -16.99 -8.78
N CYS A 369 3.88 -17.95 -8.72
CA CYS A 369 4.17 -19.36 -8.95
C CYS A 369 2.99 -20.06 -9.64
N ILE A 370 3.29 -21.12 -10.36
CA ILE A 370 2.33 -21.95 -11.09
C ILE A 370 2.90 -23.35 -11.26
N ASP A 371 2.09 -24.40 -11.14
CA ASP A 371 2.44 -25.80 -11.37
C ASP A 371 3.69 -26.28 -10.62
N GLY A 372 3.96 -25.72 -9.45
CA GLY A 372 5.15 -26.04 -8.64
C GLY A 372 6.41 -25.29 -9.06
N GLU A 373 6.32 -24.30 -9.94
CA GLU A 373 7.43 -23.49 -10.40
C GLU A 373 7.30 -22.04 -9.87
N LEU A 374 8.38 -21.48 -9.29
CA LEU A 374 8.50 -20.07 -8.96
C LEU A 374 8.90 -19.29 -10.22
N VAL A 375 7.99 -18.48 -10.78
CA VAL A 375 8.18 -17.79 -12.06
C VAL A 375 8.44 -16.28 -11.90
N HIS A 376 8.11 -15.68 -10.75
CA HIS A 376 8.26 -14.25 -10.51
C HIS A 376 9.74 -13.84 -10.49
N GLN A 377 10.17 -13.06 -11.50
CA GLN A 377 11.57 -12.69 -11.68
C GLN A 377 12.16 -12.01 -10.44
N GLY A 378 11.50 -10.97 -9.89
CA GLY A 378 12.01 -10.24 -8.72
C GLY A 378 12.14 -11.12 -7.47
N ALA A 379 11.26 -12.13 -7.29
CA ALA A 379 11.38 -13.08 -6.19
C ALA A 379 12.58 -14.02 -6.38
N ARG A 380 12.77 -14.53 -7.60
CA ARG A 380 13.92 -15.38 -7.95
C ARG A 380 15.25 -14.66 -7.73
N GLU A 381 15.36 -13.42 -8.23
CA GLU A 381 16.55 -12.59 -8.03
C GLU A 381 16.83 -12.34 -6.55
N ALA A 382 15.79 -11.99 -5.77
CA ALA A 382 15.91 -11.74 -4.33
C ALA A 382 16.29 -13.00 -3.53
N MET A 383 15.94 -14.19 -4.02
CA MET A 383 16.27 -15.49 -3.43
C MET A 383 17.59 -16.08 -3.96
N GLY A 384 18.23 -15.46 -4.98
CA GLY A 384 19.45 -15.97 -5.62
C GLY A 384 19.22 -17.20 -6.50
N LEU A 385 18.04 -17.32 -7.15
CA LEU A 385 17.60 -18.44 -7.99
C LEU A 385 17.66 -18.12 -9.48
#